data_a5d4cd7dd424e63858cdc27dd8616d16
#
_entry.id   a5d4cd7dd424e63858cdc27dd8616d16
#
_cell.length_a   1.000
_cell.length_b   1.000
_cell.length_c   1.000
_cell.angle_alpha   90.00
_cell.angle_beta   90.00
_cell.angle_gamma   90.00
#
_symmetry.space_group_name_H-M   'P 1'
#
loop_
_entity.id
_entity.type
_entity.pdbx_description
1 polymer ?
#
loop_
_entity_poly.entity_id
_entity_poly.type
_entity_poly.pdbx_seq_one_letter_code
_entity_poly.pdbx_strand_id
1 'polypeptide(L)'
;GVPAALFMAVTKTMIKSTAGEDHSPASIMTRVNDEISQDNPNCMFITLLLGILDTVTGEFRYTNAGHPYPLIKRTDGTVNTLQKVHGPVVGAMDGMTYGEDCISMGRDDLLLVFTDGITEAMDVSDQLYGEQRVVDLFEDYTGPNPDALVHATLDSVETFAGEAEQADDITVLALRYCADPQAAGERLEITIANQLAEIDRVNDTFNDFAERCGIPMPVSLRVNMVFDELLANVISYAYDDEEAHSIEITVGYNNGRLTIGITDDGIPFNPFTREDPDTKLSLEERDIGGLGIHLVKNTMDETLYQRRHNRNTVTLIKKLEL
;
A
#
# COMPACT_ATOMS: atom_id res chain seq x y z
N GLY A 1 27.95 -14.20 -5.61
CA GLY A 1 28.86 -14.40 -4.47
C GLY A 1 28.61 -13.41 -3.33
N VAL A 2 29.47 -13.38 -2.27
CA VAL A 2 29.26 -12.54 -1.06
C VAL A 2 29.01 -11.06 -1.36
N PRO A 3 29.75 -10.39 -2.27
CA PRO A 3 29.49 -8.99 -2.59
C PRO A 3 28.07 -8.75 -3.16
N ALA A 4 27.60 -9.62 -4.05
CA ALA A 4 26.27 -9.51 -4.64
C ALA A 4 25.16 -9.71 -3.58
N ALA A 5 25.33 -10.66 -2.66
CA ALA A 5 24.40 -10.88 -1.56
C ALA A 5 24.32 -9.69 -0.61
N LEU A 6 25.44 -9.04 -0.31
CA LEU A 6 25.47 -7.81 0.49
C LEU A 6 24.80 -6.65 -0.24
N PHE A 7 25.06 -6.48 -1.54
CA PHE A 7 24.46 -5.45 -2.35
C PHE A 7 22.93 -5.61 -2.40
N MET A 8 22.44 -6.84 -2.59
CA MET A 8 21.01 -7.17 -2.51
C MET A 8 20.41 -6.84 -1.13
N ALA A 9 21.10 -7.19 -0.03
CA ALA A 9 20.60 -6.94 1.32
C ALA A 9 20.52 -5.44 1.64
N VAL A 10 21.51 -4.66 1.17
CA VAL A 10 21.49 -3.19 1.28
C VAL A 10 20.34 -2.62 0.48
N THR A 11 20.20 -3.00 -0.80
CA THR A 11 19.11 -2.56 -1.67
C THR A 11 17.74 -2.83 -1.04
N LYS A 12 17.52 -4.07 -0.55
CA LYS A 12 16.27 -4.45 0.13
C LYS A 12 16.00 -3.57 1.36
N THR A 13 17.03 -3.27 2.14
CA THR A 13 16.88 -2.45 3.35
C THR A 13 16.52 -1.01 2.99
N MET A 14 17.17 -0.45 1.97
CA MET A 14 16.89 0.88 1.46
C MET A 14 15.46 0.99 0.89
N ILE A 15 15.03 0.03 0.07
CA ILE A 15 13.65 -0.03 -0.43
C ILE A 15 12.67 -0.03 0.74
N LYS A 16 12.88 -0.89 1.75
CA LYS A 16 11.99 -0.98 2.91
C LYS A 16 11.93 0.31 3.72
N SER A 17 13.05 0.99 3.88
CA SER A 17 13.12 2.29 4.57
C SER A 17 12.39 3.36 3.77
N THR A 18 12.70 3.49 2.48
CA THR A 18 12.13 4.51 1.60
C THR A 18 10.63 4.29 1.35
N ALA A 19 10.19 3.03 1.19
CA ALA A 19 8.77 2.71 1.03
C ALA A 19 7.91 3.04 2.26
N GLY A 20 8.51 3.19 3.43
CA GLY A 20 7.84 3.76 4.61
C GLY A 20 7.56 5.25 4.50
N GLU A 21 8.26 5.94 3.61
CA GLU A 21 8.24 7.40 3.45
C GLU A 21 7.56 7.87 2.16
N ASP A 22 7.50 7.04 1.13
CA ASP A 22 6.96 7.39 -0.19
C ASP A 22 6.04 6.27 -0.70
N HIS A 23 5.01 6.64 -1.45
CA HIS A 23 4.02 5.73 -2.03
C HIS A 23 4.11 5.64 -3.56
N SER A 24 5.10 6.28 -4.19
CA SER A 24 5.38 6.16 -5.63
C SER A 24 6.50 5.15 -5.87
N PRO A 25 6.26 4.04 -6.60
CA PRO A 25 7.31 3.11 -6.99
C PRO A 25 8.47 3.79 -7.72
N ALA A 26 8.18 4.75 -8.58
CA ALA A 26 9.18 5.52 -9.32
C ALA A 26 10.08 6.37 -8.40
N SER A 27 9.48 7.07 -7.44
CA SER A 27 10.20 7.89 -6.47
C SER A 27 11.10 7.05 -5.56
N ILE A 28 10.57 5.93 -5.04
CA ILE A 28 11.34 4.97 -4.24
C ILE A 28 12.54 4.45 -5.03
N MET A 29 12.32 4.02 -6.29
CA MET A 29 13.39 3.48 -7.15
C MET A 29 14.46 4.51 -7.44
N THR A 30 14.06 5.77 -7.75
CA THR A 30 14.97 6.90 -8.00
C THR A 30 15.88 7.13 -6.80
N ARG A 31 15.30 7.25 -5.61
CA ARG A 31 16.05 7.49 -4.37
C ARG A 31 16.99 6.33 -4.02
N VAL A 32 16.50 5.10 -4.13
CA VAL A 32 17.32 3.90 -3.89
C VAL A 32 18.48 3.82 -4.87
N ASN A 33 18.25 4.13 -6.16
CA ASN A 33 19.32 4.17 -7.15
C ASN A 33 20.41 5.20 -6.79
N ASP A 34 20.01 6.42 -6.44
CA ASP A 34 20.97 7.48 -6.11
C ASP A 34 21.82 7.11 -4.90
N GLU A 35 21.22 6.57 -3.84
CA GLU A 35 21.95 6.17 -2.64
C GLU A 35 22.91 5.01 -2.90
N ILE A 36 22.51 3.99 -3.69
CA ILE A 36 23.35 2.83 -4.00
C ILE A 36 24.48 3.19 -4.96
N SER A 37 24.23 4.07 -5.92
CA SER A 37 25.22 4.41 -6.95
C SER A 37 26.37 5.23 -6.40
N GLN A 38 26.18 6.02 -5.32
CA GLN A 38 27.21 6.88 -4.74
C GLN A 38 28.42 6.11 -4.17
N ASP A 39 28.17 4.94 -3.56
CA ASP A 39 29.21 4.11 -2.92
C ASP A 39 29.36 2.74 -3.61
N ASN A 40 29.41 2.73 -4.96
CA ASN A 40 29.47 1.52 -5.77
C ASN A 40 30.79 1.39 -6.57
N PRO A 41 31.94 1.23 -5.90
CA PRO A 41 33.24 1.16 -6.58
C PRO A 41 33.42 -0.06 -7.49
N ASN A 42 32.60 -1.10 -7.29
CA ASN A 42 32.64 -2.33 -8.09
C ASN A 42 31.66 -2.32 -9.27
N CYS A 43 30.98 -1.20 -9.54
CA CYS A 43 29.98 -1.08 -10.59
C CYS A 43 28.94 -2.21 -10.55
N MET A 44 28.52 -2.62 -9.37
CA MET A 44 27.46 -3.62 -9.22
C MET A 44 26.10 -3.01 -9.59
N PHE A 45 25.24 -3.81 -10.12
CA PHE A 45 23.89 -3.40 -10.44
C PHE A 45 22.90 -4.53 -10.10
N ILE A 46 21.63 -4.18 -10.03
CA ILE A 46 20.55 -5.12 -9.82
C ILE A 46 19.38 -4.79 -10.76
N THR A 47 18.78 -5.81 -11.35
CA THR A 47 17.48 -5.69 -11.99
C THR A 47 16.40 -5.69 -10.91
N LEU A 48 15.42 -4.81 -11.01
CA LEU A 48 14.42 -4.64 -9.96
C LEU A 48 13.04 -4.31 -10.54
N LEU A 49 12.04 -5.03 -10.05
CA LEU A 49 10.63 -4.68 -10.20
C LEU A 49 10.09 -4.27 -8.83
N LEU A 50 9.54 -3.07 -8.73
CA LEU A 50 8.86 -2.58 -7.53
C LEU A 50 7.41 -2.29 -7.86
N GLY A 51 6.49 -2.91 -7.13
CA GLY A 51 5.06 -2.70 -7.29
C GLY A 51 4.39 -2.37 -5.96
N ILE A 52 3.40 -1.49 -6.00
CA ILE A 52 2.51 -1.14 -4.88
C ILE A 52 1.08 -1.41 -5.31
N LEU A 53 0.43 -2.33 -4.60
CA LEU A 53 -0.97 -2.69 -4.82
C LEU A 53 -1.84 -2.05 -3.73
N ASP A 54 -2.78 -1.21 -4.15
CA ASP A 54 -3.89 -0.83 -3.29
C ASP A 54 -4.87 -2.00 -3.22
N THR A 55 -4.93 -2.64 -2.06
CA THR A 55 -5.75 -3.83 -1.85
C THR A 55 -7.25 -3.53 -1.80
N VAL A 56 -7.65 -2.27 -1.76
CA VAL A 56 -9.05 -1.85 -1.76
C VAL A 56 -9.53 -1.52 -3.18
N THR A 57 -8.71 -0.75 -3.93
CA THR A 57 -9.09 -0.30 -5.28
C THR A 57 -8.64 -1.25 -6.38
N GLY A 58 -7.66 -2.11 -6.10
CA GLY A 58 -7.01 -2.94 -7.13
C GLY A 58 -6.03 -2.17 -8.01
N GLU A 59 -5.75 -0.90 -7.68
CA GLU A 59 -4.72 -0.13 -8.38
C GLU A 59 -3.34 -0.72 -8.09
N PHE A 60 -2.66 -1.17 -9.14
CA PHE A 60 -1.29 -1.66 -9.06
C PHE A 60 -0.37 -0.72 -9.83
N ARG A 61 0.38 0.08 -9.10
CA ARG A 61 1.44 0.95 -9.64
C ARG A 61 2.76 0.23 -9.57
N TYR A 62 3.56 0.29 -10.64
CA TYR A 62 4.84 -0.41 -10.70
C TYR A 62 5.88 0.34 -11.50
N THR A 63 7.14 0.09 -11.17
CA THR A 63 8.32 0.50 -11.92
C THR A 63 9.21 -0.71 -12.19
N ASN A 64 9.77 -0.80 -13.39
CA ASN A 64 10.65 -1.88 -13.82
C ASN A 64 12.01 -1.30 -14.24
N ALA A 65 13.06 -1.74 -13.59
CA ALA A 65 14.46 -1.40 -13.83
C ALA A 65 15.23 -2.61 -14.38
N GLY A 66 14.84 -3.09 -15.56
CA GLY A 66 15.51 -4.18 -16.26
C GLY A 66 15.16 -5.61 -15.79
N HIS A 67 14.15 -5.76 -14.92
CA HIS A 67 13.66 -7.08 -14.49
C HIS A 67 12.80 -7.72 -15.58
N PRO A 68 12.72 -9.07 -15.70
CA PRO A 68 11.79 -9.75 -16.60
C PRO A 68 10.36 -9.21 -16.46
N TYR A 69 9.65 -9.18 -17.59
CA TYR A 69 8.34 -8.57 -17.63
C TYR A 69 7.29 -9.37 -16.85
N PRO A 70 6.57 -8.76 -15.90
CA PRO A 70 5.45 -9.42 -15.24
C PRO A 70 4.34 -9.79 -16.22
N LEU A 71 3.66 -10.88 -15.91
CA LEU A 71 2.47 -11.31 -16.64
C LEU A 71 1.23 -11.09 -15.78
N ILE A 72 0.17 -10.57 -16.40
CA ILE A 72 -1.15 -10.47 -15.75
C ILE A 72 -2.17 -11.26 -16.55
N LYS A 73 -2.91 -12.15 -15.87
CA LYS A 73 -4.02 -12.89 -16.45
C LYS A 73 -5.33 -12.35 -15.89
N ARG A 74 -6.21 -11.96 -16.77
CA ARG A 74 -7.55 -11.49 -16.45
C ARG A 74 -8.51 -12.66 -16.26
N THR A 75 -9.62 -12.39 -15.59
CA THR A 75 -10.68 -13.40 -15.38
C THR A 75 -11.32 -13.91 -16.68
N ASP A 76 -11.26 -13.14 -17.76
CA ASP A 76 -11.70 -13.57 -19.10
C ASP A 76 -10.70 -14.50 -19.81
N GLY A 77 -9.57 -14.81 -19.16
CA GLY A 77 -8.50 -15.64 -19.68
C GLY A 77 -7.42 -14.88 -20.45
N THR A 78 -7.60 -13.57 -20.71
CA THR A 78 -6.61 -12.77 -21.43
C THR A 78 -5.32 -12.65 -20.62
N VAL A 79 -4.17 -12.98 -21.21
CA VAL A 79 -2.85 -12.77 -20.65
C VAL A 79 -2.20 -11.55 -21.30
N ASN A 80 -1.69 -10.64 -20.49
CA ASN A 80 -0.95 -9.48 -20.94
C ASN A 80 0.43 -9.44 -20.27
N THR A 81 1.45 -9.16 -21.06
CA THR A 81 2.80 -8.89 -20.56
C THR A 81 2.94 -7.40 -20.28
N LEU A 82 3.44 -7.02 -19.11
CA LEU A 82 3.69 -5.63 -18.76
C LEU A 82 5.04 -5.17 -19.34
N GLN A 83 5.09 -5.00 -20.67
CA GLN A 83 6.30 -4.80 -21.50
C GLN A 83 6.85 -3.38 -21.40
N LYS A 84 7.10 -2.86 -20.21
CA LYS A 84 7.69 -1.52 -20.06
C LYS A 84 8.84 -1.52 -19.09
N VAL A 85 9.95 -0.94 -19.54
CA VAL A 85 11.12 -0.62 -18.73
C VAL A 85 11.05 0.87 -18.40
N HIS A 86 11.15 1.22 -17.13
CA HIS A 86 10.94 2.58 -16.64
C HIS A 86 12.26 3.32 -16.34
N GLY A 87 13.36 2.63 -16.43
CA GLY A 87 14.71 3.16 -16.21
C GLY A 87 15.77 2.07 -16.32
N PRO A 88 17.05 2.44 -16.25
CA PRO A 88 18.15 1.46 -16.30
C PRO A 88 18.15 0.57 -15.05
N VAL A 89 18.98 -0.47 -15.06
CA VAL A 89 19.26 -1.31 -13.88
C VAL A 89 19.76 -0.45 -12.71
N VAL A 90 19.32 -0.77 -11.50
CA VAL A 90 19.59 0.03 -10.29
C VAL A 90 21.06 -0.12 -9.87
N GLY A 91 21.71 1.00 -9.54
CA GLY A 91 23.10 1.05 -9.13
C GLY A 91 24.09 1.25 -10.27
N ALA A 92 23.66 1.19 -11.55
CA ALA A 92 24.56 1.34 -12.68
C ALA A 92 25.02 2.79 -12.90
N MET A 93 24.16 3.77 -12.62
CA MET A 93 24.43 5.20 -12.80
C MET A 93 23.67 6.01 -11.75
N ASP A 94 24.33 7.04 -11.20
CA ASP A 94 23.69 8.02 -10.32
C ASP A 94 22.85 9.04 -11.11
N GLY A 95 21.96 9.76 -10.42
CA GLY A 95 21.13 10.82 -10.99
C GLY A 95 20.08 10.33 -12.00
N MET A 96 19.80 9.05 -12.06
CA MET A 96 18.77 8.49 -12.94
C MET A 96 17.38 8.59 -12.31
N THR A 97 16.41 9.07 -13.09
CA THR A 97 15.00 9.09 -12.68
C THR A 97 14.25 7.94 -13.32
N TYR A 98 13.33 7.34 -12.58
CA TYR A 98 12.50 6.24 -13.03
C TYR A 98 11.08 6.72 -13.28
N GLY A 99 10.42 6.12 -14.26
CA GLY A 99 8.98 6.28 -14.47
C GLY A 99 8.18 5.20 -13.73
N GLU A 100 6.88 5.29 -13.79
CA GLU A 100 5.96 4.25 -13.32
C GLU A 100 4.76 4.11 -14.25
N ASP A 101 4.16 2.95 -14.25
CA ASP A 101 2.85 2.70 -14.86
C ASP A 101 1.86 2.23 -13.80
N CYS A 102 0.59 2.38 -14.15
CA CYS A 102 -0.53 1.97 -13.31
C CYS A 102 -1.47 1.06 -14.12
N ILE A 103 -1.86 -0.06 -13.52
CA ILE A 103 -2.91 -0.92 -14.04
C ILE A 103 -3.95 -1.17 -12.97
N SER A 104 -5.20 -1.40 -13.36
CA SER A 104 -6.24 -1.84 -12.46
C SER A 104 -6.33 -3.36 -12.47
N MET A 105 -6.23 -4.00 -11.31
CA MET A 105 -6.50 -5.42 -11.12
C MET A 105 -7.97 -5.62 -10.76
N GLY A 106 -8.66 -6.41 -11.55
CA GLY A 106 -10.01 -6.89 -11.24
C GLY A 106 -9.97 -8.04 -10.23
N ARG A 107 -11.12 -8.32 -9.61
CA ARG A 107 -11.25 -9.48 -8.74
C ARG A 107 -10.89 -10.76 -9.52
N ASP A 108 -10.08 -11.60 -8.87
CA ASP A 108 -9.58 -12.88 -9.37
C ASP A 108 -8.53 -12.79 -10.49
N ASP A 109 -8.07 -11.58 -10.84
CA ASP A 109 -6.90 -11.43 -11.69
C ASP A 109 -5.65 -12.01 -11.02
N LEU A 110 -4.80 -12.64 -11.82
CA LEU A 110 -3.52 -13.22 -11.39
C LEU A 110 -2.35 -12.40 -11.93
N LEU A 111 -1.38 -12.09 -11.09
CA LEU A 111 -0.09 -11.52 -11.44
C LEU A 111 0.99 -12.58 -11.23
N LEU A 112 1.85 -12.78 -12.23
CA LEU A 112 3.02 -13.66 -12.17
C LEU A 112 4.28 -12.83 -12.37
N VAL A 113 5.22 -12.92 -11.43
CA VAL A 113 6.54 -12.29 -11.47
C VAL A 113 7.60 -13.39 -11.28
N PHE A 114 8.67 -13.33 -12.05
CA PHE A 114 9.71 -14.35 -12.01
C PHE A 114 11.07 -13.76 -12.37
N THR A 115 12.15 -14.38 -11.88
CA THR A 115 13.52 -14.02 -12.24
C THR A 115 13.94 -14.69 -13.55
N ASP A 116 14.98 -14.15 -14.18
CA ASP A 116 15.60 -14.65 -15.41
C ASP A 116 16.07 -16.11 -15.32
N GLY A 117 16.38 -16.59 -14.11
CA GLY A 117 16.67 -18.01 -13.88
C GLY A 117 15.61 -18.98 -14.40
N ILE A 118 14.37 -18.54 -14.62
CA ILE A 118 13.34 -19.35 -15.30
C ILE A 118 13.56 -19.35 -16.80
N THR A 119 13.64 -18.18 -17.43
CA THR A 119 13.74 -18.05 -18.88
C THR A 119 15.10 -18.48 -19.42
N GLU A 120 16.14 -18.41 -18.61
CA GLU A 120 17.51 -18.82 -18.91
C GLU A 120 17.82 -20.26 -18.48
N ALA A 121 16.88 -20.98 -17.86
CA ALA A 121 17.04 -22.41 -17.61
C ALA A 121 17.32 -23.16 -18.91
N MET A 122 18.32 -24.04 -18.90
CA MET A 122 18.78 -24.80 -20.07
C MET A 122 18.40 -26.26 -19.96
N ASP A 123 18.13 -26.87 -21.09
CA ASP A 123 18.07 -28.33 -21.23
C ASP A 123 19.47 -28.94 -21.47
N VAL A 124 19.55 -30.26 -21.54
CA VAL A 124 20.80 -31.01 -21.83
C VAL A 124 21.39 -30.71 -23.22
N SER A 125 20.69 -29.97 -24.07
CA SER A 125 21.12 -29.55 -25.40
C SER A 125 21.46 -28.06 -25.47
N ASP A 126 21.60 -27.38 -24.31
CA ASP A 126 21.86 -25.94 -24.14
C ASP A 126 20.74 -25.06 -24.76
N GLN A 127 19.51 -25.55 -24.86
CA GLN A 127 18.38 -24.74 -25.29
C GLN A 127 17.76 -24.04 -24.08
N LEU A 128 17.46 -22.74 -24.22
CA LEU A 128 16.79 -21.97 -23.18
C LEU A 128 15.31 -22.33 -23.07
N TYR A 129 14.80 -22.29 -21.85
CA TYR A 129 13.36 -22.39 -21.58
C TYR A 129 12.59 -21.28 -22.31
N GLY A 130 13.02 -20.05 -22.17
CA GLY A 130 12.51 -18.88 -22.88
C GLY A 130 11.19 -18.32 -22.35
N GLU A 131 10.92 -17.06 -22.68
CA GLU A 131 9.73 -16.35 -22.21
C GLU A 131 8.41 -16.96 -22.72
N GLN A 132 8.42 -17.47 -23.95
CA GLN A 132 7.19 -17.98 -24.57
C GLN A 132 6.60 -19.15 -23.79
N ARG A 133 7.43 -20.06 -23.28
CA ARG A 133 6.92 -21.18 -22.47
C ARG A 133 6.30 -20.72 -21.15
N VAL A 134 6.81 -19.63 -20.55
CA VAL A 134 6.19 -19.04 -19.37
C VAL A 134 4.82 -18.46 -19.71
N VAL A 135 4.71 -17.78 -20.84
CA VAL A 135 3.43 -17.22 -21.32
C VAL A 135 2.43 -18.34 -21.59
N ASP A 136 2.83 -19.36 -22.38
CA ASP A 136 1.98 -20.49 -22.74
C ASP A 136 1.47 -21.24 -21.49
N LEU A 137 2.35 -21.49 -20.51
CA LEU A 137 1.98 -22.10 -19.23
C LEU A 137 0.96 -21.25 -18.49
N PHE A 138 1.17 -19.93 -18.44
CA PHE A 138 0.27 -19.02 -17.75
C PHE A 138 -1.07 -18.88 -18.46
N GLU A 139 -1.09 -18.93 -19.81
CA GLU A 139 -2.32 -18.99 -20.62
C GLU A 139 -3.11 -20.27 -20.36
N ASP A 140 -2.43 -21.41 -20.25
CA ASP A 140 -3.06 -22.71 -20.02
C ASP A 140 -3.50 -22.91 -18.56
N TYR A 141 -2.95 -22.15 -17.63
CA TYR A 141 -3.29 -22.27 -16.20
C TYR A 141 -4.73 -21.80 -15.94
N THR A 142 -5.61 -22.69 -15.52
CA THR A 142 -7.03 -22.39 -15.27
C THR A 142 -7.41 -22.35 -13.79
N GLY A 143 -6.46 -22.65 -12.90
CA GLY A 143 -6.70 -22.69 -11.47
C GLY A 143 -6.77 -21.28 -10.83
N PRO A 144 -7.52 -21.12 -9.73
CA PRO A 144 -7.56 -19.85 -9.00
C PRO A 144 -6.46 -19.75 -7.93
N ASN A 145 -5.67 -20.79 -7.68
CA ASN A 145 -4.73 -20.85 -6.57
C ASN A 145 -3.33 -20.37 -7.02
N PRO A 146 -2.83 -19.24 -6.52
CA PRO A 146 -1.50 -18.75 -6.88
C PRO A 146 -0.36 -19.68 -6.45
N ASP A 147 -0.51 -20.42 -5.35
CA ASP A 147 0.48 -21.40 -4.90
C ASP A 147 0.62 -22.56 -5.89
N ALA A 148 -0.49 -23.07 -6.41
CA ALA A 148 -0.49 -24.10 -7.44
C ALA A 148 0.13 -23.59 -8.76
N LEU A 149 -0.01 -22.30 -9.09
CA LEU A 149 0.65 -21.68 -10.23
C LEU A 149 2.17 -21.64 -10.05
N VAL A 150 2.66 -21.29 -8.87
CA VAL A 150 4.09 -21.32 -8.55
C VAL A 150 4.64 -22.73 -8.75
N HIS A 151 3.99 -23.74 -8.19
CA HIS A 151 4.41 -25.14 -8.36
C HIS A 151 4.39 -25.57 -9.83
N ALA A 152 3.32 -25.28 -10.57
CA ALA A 152 3.24 -25.61 -11.98
C ALA A 152 4.37 -24.96 -12.80
N THR A 153 4.75 -23.73 -12.46
CA THR A 153 5.86 -23.03 -13.12
C THR A 153 7.20 -23.72 -12.83
N LEU A 154 7.46 -24.04 -11.56
CA LEU A 154 8.70 -24.73 -11.17
C LEU A 154 8.79 -26.14 -11.77
N ASP A 155 7.72 -26.93 -11.71
CA ASP A 155 7.65 -28.29 -12.25
C ASP A 155 7.88 -28.28 -13.79
N SER A 156 7.37 -27.27 -14.49
CA SER A 156 7.56 -27.11 -15.93
C SER A 156 9.03 -26.83 -16.27
N VAL A 157 9.69 -25.96 -15.52
CA VAL A 157 11.14 -25.67 -15.70
C VAL A 157 11.97 -26.90 -15.39
N GLU A 158 11.71 -27.59 -14.29
CA GLU A 158 12.40 -28.82 -13.89
C GLU A 158 12.24 -29.94 -14.94
N THR A 159 11.02 -30.10 -15.45
CA THR A 159 10.74 -31.07 -16.51
C THR A 159 11.49 -30.77 -17.80
N PHE A 160 11.58 -29.48 -18.16
CA PHE A 160 12.32 -29.03 -19.33
C PHE A 160 13.85 -29.21 -19.17
N ALA A 161 14.39 -28.81 -18.03
CA ALA A 161 15.83 -28.89 -17.76
C ALA A 161 16.31 -30.35 -17.67
N GLY A 162 15.49 -31.24 -17.11
CA GLY A 162 15.83 -32.65 -16.95
C GLY A 162 17.05 -32.86 -16.06
N GLU A 163 18.14 -33.40 -16.61
CA GLU A 163 19.41 -33.63 -15.92
C GLU A 163 20.42 -32.47 -16.04
N ALA A 164 20.04 -31.37 -16.69
CA ALA A 164 20.91 -30.19 -16.81
C ALA A 164 21.08 -29.50 -15.44
N GLU A 165 22.29 -28.96 -15.20
CA GLU A 165 22.54 -28.18 -13.97
C GLU A 165 21.79 -26.84 -14.02
N GLN A 166 21.22 -26.44 -12.89
CA GLN A 166 20.59 -25.13 -12.77
C GLN A 166 21.63 -24.02 -12.91
N ALA A 167 21.42 -23.11 -13.87
CA ALA A 167 22.36 -22.05 -14.20
C ALA A 167 22.28 -20.84 -13.26
N ASP A 168 21.10 -20.51 -12.75
CA ASP A 168 20.87 -19.36 -11.87
C ASP A 168 19.75 -19.61 -10.88
N ASP A 169 19.63 -18.74 -9.86
CA ASP A 169 18.60 -18.80 -8.82
C ASP A 169 17.22 -18.52 -9.41
N ILE A 170 16.28 -19.41 -9.15
CA ILE A 170 14.89 -19.29 -9.61
C ILE A 170 14.02 -18.71 -8.48
N THR A 171 13.35 -17.60 -8.77
CA THR A 171 12.33 -17.02 -7.89
C THR A 171 11.05 -16.81 -8.67
N VAL A 172 9.92 -17.24 -8.08
CA VAL A 172 8.58 -17.05 -8.64
C VAL A 172 7.69 -16.44 -7.56
N LEU A 173 6.93 -15.42 -7.94
CA LEU A 173 5.87 -14.85 -7.13
C LEU A 173 4.58 -14.86 -7.94
N ALA A 174 3.55 -15.48 -7.41
CA ALA A 174 2.20 -15.38 -7.95
C ALA A 174 1.28 -14.68 -6.93
N LEU A 175 0.47 -13.74 -7.41
CA LEU A 175 -0.49 -13.00 -6.63
C LEU A 175 -1.86 -13.08 -7.28
N ARG A 176 -2.91 -13.38 -6.49
CA ARG A 176 -4.31 -13.27 -6.91
C ARG A 176 -4.96 -12.12 -6.17
N TYR A 177 -5.56 -11.20 -6.89
CA TYR A 177 -6.33 -10.12 -6.29
C TYR A 177 -7.74 -10.60 -5.96
N CYS A 178 -8.06 -10.71 -4.67
CA CYS A 178 -9.33 -11.29 -4.20
C CYS A 178 -10.37 -10.23 -3.80
N ALA A 179 -9.98 -8.97 -3.64
CA ALA A 179 -10.93 -7.92 -3.34
C ALA A 179 -11.75 -7.56 -4.59
N ASP A 180 -12.97 -7.13 -4.39
CA ASP A 180 -13.81 -6.61 -5.45
C ASP A 180 -13.63 -5.08 -5.50
N PRO A 181 -13.01 -4.52 -6.55
CA PRO A 181 -12.87 -3.06 -6.68
C PRO A 181 -14.21 -2.33 -6.71
N GLN A 182 -15.27 -3.01 -7.18
CA GLN A 182 -16.63 -2.49 -7.13
C GLN A 182 -17.26 -2.58 -5.73
N ALA A 183 -16.70 -3.45 -4.87
CA ALA A 183 -17.02 -3.52 -3.45
C ALA A 183 -16.18 -2.54 -2.62
N ALA A 184 -15.43 -1.64 -3.23
CA ALA A 184 -14.66 -0.61 -2.54
C ALA A 184 -15.53 0.32 -1.67
N GLY A 185 -16.85 0.16 -1.72
CA GLY A 185 -17.78 0.92 -0.93
C GLY A 185 -17.88 2.39 -1.37
N GLU A 186 -18.73 3.11 -0.69
CA GLU A 186 -18.84 4.56 -0.88
C GLU A 186 -17.63 5.24 -0.20
N ARG A 187 -17.08 6.26 -0.84
CA ARG A 187 -15.99 7.07 -0.31
C ARG A 187 -16.36 8.54 -0.27
N LEU A 188 -15.79 9.24 0.71
CA LEU A 188 -15.90 10.68 0.90
C LEU A 188 -14.51 11.21 1.24
N GLU A 189 -14.09 12.26 0.57
CA GLU A 189 -12.85 12.99 0.85
C GLU A 189 -13.20 14.46 1.07
N ILE A 190 -12.70 15.02 2.18
CA ILE A 190 -12.95 16.41 2.57
C ILE A 190 -11.62 17.01 2.97
N THR A 191 -11.28 18.18 2.44
CA THR A 191 -10.18 18.99 2.94
C THR A 191 -10.76 20.25 3.59
N ILE A 192 -10.30 20.56 4.79
CA ILE A 192 -10.70 21.74 5.56
C ILE A 192 -9.51 22.59 5.94
N ALA A 193 -9.72 23.88 6.19
CA ALA A 193 -8.74 24.72 6.87
C ALA A 193 -8.74 24.42 8.38
N ASN A 194 -7.67 24.81 9.06
CA ASN A 194 -7.53 24.69 10.53
C ASN A 194 -8.40 25.74 11.29
N GLN A 195 -9.70 25.74 10.99
CA GLN A 195 -10.69 26.66 11.58
C GLN A 195 -11.89 25.89 12.19
N LEU A 196 -12.25 26.20 13.43
CA LEU A 196 -13.34 25.51 14.13
C LEU A 196 -14.68 25.53 13.37
N ALA A 197 -14.97 26.59 12.62
CA ALA A 197 -16.20 26.69 11.83
C ALA A 197 -16.29 25.65 10.70
N GLU A 198 -15.17 25.02 10.31
CA GLU A 198 -15.16 23.97 9.29
C GLU A 198 -15.69 22.62 9.81
N ILE A 199 -15.75 22.42 11.12
CA ILE A 199 -16.24 21.17 11.73
C ILE A 199 -17.69 20.93 11.36
N ASP A 200 -18.54 21.96 11.39
CA ASP A 200 -19.93 21.85 10.99
C ASP A 200 -20.07 21.38 9.54
N ARG A 201 -19.20 21.87 8.63
CA ARG A 201 -19.18 21.45 7.23
C ARG A 201 -18.80 19.96 7.08
N VAL A 202 -17.86 19.48 7.91
CA VAL A 202 -17.49 18.06 7.91
C VAL A 202 -18.68 17.20 8.36
N ASN A 203 -19.34 17.60 9.46
CA ASN A 203 -20.49 16.89 9.99
C ASN A 203 -21.65 16.85 8.98
N ASP A 204 -21.98 17.96 8.33
CA ASP A 204 -23.04 18.02 7.32
C ASP A 204 -22.70 17.12 6.12
N THR A 205 -21.47 17.22 5.61
CA THR A 205 -21.03 16.41 4.47
C THR A 205 -21.01 14.91 4.81
N PHE A 206 -20.62 14.58 6.04
CA PHE A 206 -20.65 13.19 6.50
C PHE A 206 -22.08 12.69 6.69
N ASN A 207 -23.02 13.51 7.17
CA ASN A 207 -24.41 13.12 7.32
C ASN A 207 -25.05 12.80 5.96
N ASP A 208 -24.78 13.60 4.91
CA ASP A 208 -25.22 13.33 3.55
C ASP A 208 -24.63 12.02 3.01
N PHE A 209 -23.35 11.76 3.29
CA PHE A 209 -22.69 10.50 2.96
C PHE A 209 -23.35 9.33 3.71
N ALA A 210 -23.57 9.46 5.00
CA ALA A 210 -24.14 8.43 5.86
C ALA A 210 -25.58 8.06 5.40
N GLU A 211 -26.38 9.04 5.01
CA GLU A 211 -27.73 8.82 4.45
C GLU A 211 -27.66 8.02 3.15
N ARG A 212 -26.78 8.39 2.21
CA ARG A 212 -26.57 7.65 0.96
C ARG A 212 -26.14 6.21 1.18
N CYS A 213 -25.27 5.98 2.18
CA CYS A 213 -24.75 4.66 2.52
C CYS A 213 -25.71 3.82 3.36
N GLY A 214 -26.85 4.37 3.80
CA GLY A 214 -27.77 3.69 4.73
C GLY A 214 -27.21 3.48 6.13
N ILE A 215 -26.25 4.31 6.56
CA ILE A 215 -25.69 4.26 7.92
C ILE A 215 -26.77 4.76 8.91
N PRO A 216 -27.09 3.99 9.97
CA PRO A 216 -28.11 4.38 10.92
C PRO A 216 -27.83 5.73 11.59
N MET A 217 -28.83 6.60 11.69
CA MET A 217 -28.69 7.93 12.31
C MET A 217 -28.03 7.91 13.71
N PRO A 218 -28.28 6.95 14.61
CA PRO A 218 -27.58 6.91 15.91
C PRO A 218 -26.08 6.65 15.79
N VAL A 219 -25.62 6.01 14.69
CA VAL A 219 -24.20 5.83 14.41
C VAL A 219 -23.61 7.12 13.84
N SER A 220 -24.32 7.76 12.89
CA SER A 220 -23.91 9.04 12.31
C SER A 220 -23.70 10.10 13.38
N LEU A 221 -24.64 10.25 14.30
CA LEU A 221 -24.54 11.21 15.42
C LEU A 221 -23.32 10.94 16.31
N ARG A 222 -22.99 9.67 16.59
CA ARG A 222 -21.81 9.31 17.38
C ARG A 222 -20.51 9.60 16.63
N VAL A 223 -20.50 9.43 15.31
CA VAL A 223 -19.34 9.76 14.48
C VAL A 223 -19.14 11.28 14.40
N ASN A 224 -20.23 12.07 14.32
CA ASN A 224 -20.13 13.53 14.40
C ASN A 224 -19.44 13.98 15.70
N MET A 225 -19.79 13.38 16.85
CA MET A 225 -19.10 13.67 18.13
C MET A 225 -17.62 13.30 18.08
N VAL A 226 -17.24 12.25 17.33
CA VAL A 226 -15.83 11.88 17.12
C VAL A 226 -15.11 12.94 16.26
N PHE A 227 -15.75 13.45 15.22
CA PHE A 227 -15.21 14.55 14.42
C PHE A 227 -15.05 15.82 15.25
N ASP A 228 -16.09 16.21 16.02
CA ASP A 228 -16.06 17.38 16.90
C ASP A 228 -14.83 17.33 17.82
N GLU A 229 -14.60 16.21 18.47
CA GLU A 229 -13.50 16.05 19.41
C GLU A 229 -12.12 16.03 18.73
N LEU A 230 -11.94 15.20 17.71
CA LEU A 230 -10.63 15.04 17.09
C LEU A 230 -10.23 16.27 16.27
N LEU A 231 -11.15 16.87 15.52
CA LEU A 231 -10.86 18.06 14.73
C LEU A 231 -10.65 19.28 15.62
N ALA A 232 -11.45 19.45 16.70
CA ALA A 232 -11.20 20.53 17.65
C ALA A 232 -9.83 20.41 18.30
N ASN A 233 -9.39 19.19 18.64
CA ASN A 233 -8.05 18.96 19.20
C ASN A 233 -6.95 19.28 18.18
N VAL A 234 -7.06 18.85 16.92
CA VAL A 234 -6.08 19.17 15.88
C VAL A 234 -6.04 20.68 15.66
N ILE A 235 -7.18 21.33 15.42
CA ILE A 235 -7.26 22.76 15.13
C ILE A 235 -6.70 23.61 16.29
N SER A 236 -6.97 23.21 17.53
CA SER A 236 -6.60 24.02 18.70
C SER A 236 -5.18 23.79 19.21
N TYR A 237 -4.58 22.63 18.93
CA TYR A 237 -3.34 22.23 19.58
C TYR A 237 -2.25 21.69 18.66
N ALA A 238 -2.54 21.45 17.38
CA ALA A 238 -1.54 20.87 16.49
C ALA A 238 -0.62 21.91 15.82
N TYR A 239 -0.95 23.18 15.88
CA TYR A 239 -0.22 24.25 15.16
C TYR A 239 0.29 25.29 16.13
N ASP A 240 1.58 25.65 16.00
CA ASP A 240 2.25 26.65 16.85
C ASP A 240 2.38 28.02 16.15
N ASP A 241 1.84 28.15 14.92
CA ASP A 241 1.88 29.35 14.12
C ASP A 241 0.46 29.87 13.78
N GLU A 242 0.36 30.99 13.12
CA GLU A 242 -0.88 31.57 12.61
C GLU A 242 -1.11 31.31 11.12
N GLU A 243 -0.38 30.34 10.53
CA GLU A 243 -0.50 30.02 9.11
C GLU A 243 -1.77 29.20 8.82
N ALA A 244 -2.17 29.20 7.56
CA ALA A 244 -3.30 28.41 7.10
C ALA A 244 -2.81 26.97 6.81
N HIS A 245 -3.25 26.03 7.62
CA HIS A 245 -3.00 24.60 7.44
C HIS A 245 -4.23 23.89 6.89
N SER A 246 -4.01 22.74 6.25
CA SER A 246 -5.08 21.89 5.74
C SER A 246 -5.15 20.56 6.48
N ILE A 247 -6.38 20.18 6.83
CA ILE A 247 -6.67 18.88 7.43
C ILE A 247 -7.45 18.07 6.41
N GLU A 248 -6.97 16.88 6.09
CA GLU A 248 -7.60 15.95 5.15
C GLU A 248 -8.39 14.90 5.91
N ILE A 249 -9.66 14.76 5.57
CA ILE A 249 -10.57 13.75 6.14
C ILE A 249 -10.98 12.79 5.02
N THR A 250 -10.79 11.50 5.25
CA THR A 250 -11.25 10.44 4.35
C THR A 250 -12.26 9.55 5.08
N VAL A 251 -13.36 9.21 4.43
CA VAL A 251 -14.36 8.28 4.97
C VAL A 251 -14.63 7.20 3.92
N GLY A 252 -14.55 5.95 4.33
CA GLY A 252 -14.91 4.80 3.51
C GLY A 252 -15.96 3.95 4.21
N TYR A 253 -16.99 3.51 3.48
CA TYR A 253 -17.99 2.60 3.99
C TYR A 253 -18.17 1.40 3.07
N ASN A 254 -17.97 0.20 3.59
CA ASN A 254 -18.09 -1.03 2.84
C ASN A 254 -18.57 -2.18 3.74
N ASN A 255 -19.67 -2.83 3.34
CA ASN A 255 -20.20 -4.04 4.00
C ASN A 255 -20.26 -3.92 5.54
N GLY A 256 -20.85 -2.84 6.05
CA GLY A 256 -20.98 -2.61 7.49
C GLY A 256 -19.68 -2.14 8.17
N ARG A 257 -18.58 -1.90 7.44
CA ARG A 257 -17.33 -1.34 7.97
C ARG A 257 -17.17 0.11 7.54
N LEU A 258 -17.21 1.01 8.50
CA LEU A 258 -16.91 2.43 8.32
C LEU A 258 -15.44 2.66 8.75
N THR A 259 -14.65 3.25 7.85
CA THR A 259 -13.25 3.62 8.11
C THR A 259 -13.11 5.13 7.93
N ILE A 260 -12.50 5.80 8.90
CA ILE A 260 -12.27 7.25 8.90
C ILE A 260 -10.79 7.50 9.05
N GLY A 261 -10.22 8.33 8.19
CA GLY A 261 -8.87 8.86 8.28
C GLY A 261 -8.89 10.36 8.50
N ILE A 262 -8.10 10.86 9.46
CA ILE A 262 -7.88 12.29 9.67
C ILE A 262 -6.37 12.51 9.58
N THR A 263 -5.94 13.36 8.65
CA THR A 263 -4.51 13.62 8.42
C THR A 263 -4.22 15.11 8.49
N ASP A 264 -3.22 15.49 9.30
CA ASP A 264 -2.75 16.86 9.49
C ASP A 264 -1.22 16.93 9.43
N ASP A 265 -0.65 18.12 9.23
CA ASP A 265 0.78 18.39 9.20
C ASP A 265 1.31 19.08 10.49
N GLY A 266 0.52 19.06 11.54
CA GLY A 266 0.85 19.68 12.83
C GLY A 266 1.96 18.96 13.61
N ILE A 267 2.19 19.41 14.85
CA ILE A 267 3.16 18.79 15.75
C ILE A 267 2.82 17.33 16.06
N PRO A 268 3.82 16.47 16.38
CA PRO A 268 3.56 15.07 16.73
C PRO A 268 2.64 14.95 17.94
N PHE A 269 1.47 14.38 17.76
CA PHE A 269 0.55 14.13 18.86
C PHE A 269 -0.26 12.87 18.63
N ASN A 270 -0.07 11.86 19.49
CA ASN A 270 -0.91 10.67 19.49
C ASN A 270 -2.02 10.82 20.54
N PRO A 271 -3.28 11.01 20.13
CA PRO A 271 -4.37 11.22 21.07
C PRO A 271 -4.65 9.99 21.94
N PHE A 272 -4.24 8.80 21.52
CA PHE A 272 -4.60 7.53 22.19
C PHE A 272 -3.61 7.09 23.27
N THR A 273 -2.49 7.78 23.47
CA THR A 273 -1.48 7.45 24.51
C THR A 273 -1.85 7.93 25.90
N ARG A 274 -2.83 8.83 26.04
CA ARG A 274 -3.28 9.28 27.36
C ARG A 274 -4.03 8.16 28.09
N GLU A 275 -3.75 8.01 29.39
CA GLU A 275 -4.50 7.12 30.28
C GLU A 275 -5.97 7.55 30.32
N ASP A 276 -6.87 6.58 30.42
CA ASP A 276 -8.29 6.85 30.51
C ASP A 276 -8.60 7.61 31.80
N PRO A 277 -9.44 8.67 31.76
CA PRO A 277 -9.78 9.43 32.92
C PRO A 277 -10.47 8.56 33.99
N ASP A 278 -10.14 8.75 35.28
CA ASP A 278 -10.83 8.04 36.35
C ASP A 278 -12.29 8.50 36.43
N THR A 279 -13.17 7.68 35.90
CA THR A 279 -14.63 7.96 35.87
C THR A 279 -15.29 7.95 37.24
N LYS A 280 -14.56 7.63 38.33
CA LYS A 280 -15.09 7.60 39.72
C LYS A 280 -14.94 8.93 40.45
N LEU A 281 -14.15 9.87 39.92
CA LEU A 281 -13.99 11.20 40.48
C LEU A 281 -15.20 12.10 40.19
N SER A 282 -15.50 13.04 41.13
CA SER A 282 -16.57 14.02 40.95
C SER A 282 -16.25 14.98 39.79
N LEU A 283 -17.29 15.61 39.19
CA LEU A 283 -17.14 16.55 38.07
C LEU A 283 -16.19 17.72 38.32
N GLU A 284 -16.00 18.09 39.62
CA GLU A 284 -15.12 19.20 40.06
C GLU A 284 -13.65 18.77 40.20
N GLU A 285 -13.38 17.46 40.28
CA GLU A 285 -12.04 16.89 40.50
C GLU A 285 -11.45 16.27 39.23
N ARG A 286 -12.17 16.32 38.10
CA ARG A 286 -11.72 15.76 36.80
C ARG A 286 -10.91 16.81 36.04
N ASP A 287 -9.74 16.41 35.58
CA ASP A 287 -8.99 17.19 34.58
C ASP A 287 -9.83 17.38 33.31
N ILE A 288 -9.98 18.64 32.87
CA ILE A 288 -10.86 19.07 31.78
C ILE A 288 -10.41 18.53 30.41
N GLY A 289 -9.38 17.67 30.29
CA GLY A 289 -8.74 17.32 29.06
C GLY A 289 -8.73 15.84 28.65
N GLY A 290 -9.60 14.97 29.13
CA GLY A 290 -9.52 13.52 28.81
C GLY A 290 -10.82 12.85 28.35
N LEU A 291 -11.96 13.54 28.50
CA LEU A 291 -13.27 12.92 28.32
C LEU A 291 -13.59 12.65 26.85
N GLY A 292 -13.14 13.50 25.94
CA GLY A 292 -13.45 13.38 24.52
C GLY A 292 -12.70 12.26 23.83
N ILE A 293 -11.40 12.07 24.13
CA ILE A 293 -10.64 10.93 23.57
C ILE A 293 -11.17 9.60 24.13
N HIS A 294 -11.62 9.56 25.37
CA HIS A 294 -12.31 8.40 25.94
C HIS A 294 -13.62 8.11 25.20
N LEU A 295 -14.38 9.14 24.80
CA LEU A 295 -15.56 8.99 23.95
C LEU A 295 -15.19 8.38 22.59
N VAL A 296 -14.12 8.85 21.94
CA VAL A 296 -13.62 8.30 20.67
C VAL A 296 -13.30 6.81 20.82
N LYS A 297 -12.52 6.42 21.84
CA LYS A 297 -12.16 5.02 22.12
C LYS A 297 -13.39 4.14 22.37
N ASN A 298 -14.44 4.65 23.01
CA ASN A 298 -15.67 3.90 23.30
C ASN A 298 -16.63 3.85 22.10
N THR A 299 -16.53 4.79 21.17
CA THR A 299 -17.39 4.87 19.99
C THR A 299 -16.87 4.01 18.86
N MET A 300 -15.57 3.99 18.66
CA MET A 300 -14.90 3.28 17.58
C MET A 300 -14.39 1.93 18.05
N ASP A 301 -14.44 0.92 17.17
CA ASP A 301 -14.00 -0.45 17.50
C ASP A 301 -12.48 -0.62 17.39
N GLU A 302 -11.84 0.17 16.50
CA GLU A 302 -10.37 0.18 16.34
C GLU A 302 -9.90 1.63 16.18
N THR A 303 -8.78 1.99 16.78
CA THR A 303 -8.15 3.31 16.67
C THR A 303 -6.66 3.12 16.45
N LEU A 304 -6.09 3.81 15.47
CA LEU A 304 -4.68 3.75 15.11
C LEU A 304 -4.16 5.17 14.90
N TYR A 305 -2.94 5.43 15.38
CA TYR A 305 -2.19 6.65 15.08
C TYR A 305 -0.88 6.29 14.39
N GLN A 306 -0.56 7.03 13.34
CA GLN A 306 0.73 6.96 12.65
C GLN A 306 1.23 8.37 12.36
N ARG A 307 2.56 8.54 12.42
CA ARG A 307 3.22 9.75 11.91
C ARG A 307 4.19 9.36 10.81
N ARG A 308 3.99 9.93 9.63
CA ARG A 308 4.83 9.72 8.45
C ARG A 308 4.99 11.05 7.69
N HIS A 309 6.15 11.31 7.12
CA HIS A 309 6.41 12.52 6.30
C HIS A 309 6.00 13.83 6.99
N ASN A 310 6.27 13.96 8.27
CA ASN A 310 5.83 15.12 9.05
C ASN A 310 4.30 15.29 9.17
N ARG A 311 3.51 14.28 8.81
CA ARG A 311 2.04 14.30 8.93
C ARG A 311 1.58 13.30 9.97
N ASN A 312 0.63 13.71 10.79
CA ASN A 312 -0.11 12.84 11.69
C ASN A 312 -1.27 12.21 10.91
N THR A 313 -1.53 10.93 11.11
CA THR A 313 -2.73 10.27 10.60
C THR A 313 -3.38 9.47 11.72
N VAL A 314 -4.63 9.81 12.02
CA VAL A 314 -5.51 9.03 12.88
C VAL A 314 -6.43 8.21 11.99
N THR A 315 -6.45 6.89 12.20
CA THR A 315 -7.38 5.98 11.52
C THR A 315 -8.33 5.36 12.53
N LEU A 316 -9.62 5.43 12.24
CA LEU A 316 -10.70 4.93 13.07
C LEU A 316 -11.55 3.94 12.29
N ILE A 317 -11.98 2.87 12.95
CA ILE A 317 -12.83 1.86 12.33
C ILE A 317 -14.05 1.62 13.21
N LYS A 318 -15.23 1.62 12.57
CA LYS A 318 -16.50 1.25 13.19
C LYS A 318 -17.14 0.11 12.40
N LYS A 319 -17.47 -0.97 13.10
CA LYS A 319 -18.20 -2.12 12.54
C LYS A 319 -19.69 -1.94 12.89
N LEU A 320 -20.53 -1.97 11.85
CA LEU A 320 -21.98 -1.91 12.00
C LEU A 320 -22.52 -3.32 11.83
N GLU A 321 -23.37 -3.76 12.74
CA GLU A 321 -24.16 -4.99 12.55
C GLU A 321 -25.19 -4.73 11.43
N LEU A 322 -25.13 -5.51 10.36
CA LEU A 322 -26.06 -5.47 9.21
C LEU A 322 -27.33 -6.25 9.53
#